data_29b7d25a32d6b3553b661aa9a3ccfc4c
#
_entry.id   29b7d25a32d6b3553b661aa9a3ccfc4c
#
_cell.length_a   1.000
_cell.length_b   1.000
_cell.length_c   1.000
_cell.angle_alpha   90.00
_cell.angle_beta   90.00
_cell.angle_gamma   90.00
#
_symmetry.space_group_name_H-M   'P 1'
#
loop_
_entity.id
_entity.type
_entity.pdbx_description
1 polymer ?
#
loop_
_entity_poly.entity_id
_entity_poly.type
_entity_poly.pdbx_seq_one_letter_code
_entity_poly.pdbx_strand_id
1 'polypeptide(L)'
;MIFCPLPGTPLVTQGYGQNPADYAPFGFAGHNGIDFGCAEGTQIYAPHDGVATVKDEGTQGYGLSVTIDDGKRRSLLAHLSQATVTTGQTLYQGDPVAKSGKSGNATGPHLHWTFKILKNGVVQNKDNGYDGAVDVTELTRLWLDQSLHNDAQYTVEAQPYLAMSFAANQYLKRIV
;
A
#
# COMPACT_ATOMS: atom_id res chain seq x y z
N MET A 1 4.58 -12.32 -3.46
CA MET A 1 4.85 -11.09 -4.22
C MET A 1 4.00 -9.99 -3.61
N ILE A 2 4.44 -8.76 -3.56
CA ILE A 2 3.64 -7.59 -3.18
C ILE A 2 3.63 -6.61 -4.35
N PHE A 3 2.53 -5.88 -4.56
CA PHE A 3 2.41 -4.88 -5.62
C PHE A 3 2.33 -3.48 -5.03
N CYS A 4 2.75 -2.48 -5.80
CA CYS A 4 2.47 -1.11 -5.45
C CYS A 4 0.95 -0.88 -5.41
N PRO A 5 0.39 -0.28 -4.34
CA PRO A 5 -1.06 -0.06 -4.22
C PRO A 5 -1.61 1.02 -5.16
N LEU A 6 -0.74 1.72 -5.89
CA LEU A 6 -1.11 2.72 -6.91
C LEU A 6 -0.80 2.21 -8.32
N PRO A 7 -1.59 2.59 -9.33
CA PRO A 7 -1.32 2.26 -10.72
C PRO A 7 -0.14 3.07 -11.27
N GLY A 8 0.54 2.52 -12.28
CA GLY A 8 1.63 3.18 -12.99
C GLY A 8 2.92 3.30 -12.17
N THR A 9 3.64 4.38 -12.37
CA THR A 9 4.89 4.71 -11.67
C THR A 9 4.65 5.89 -10.73
N PRO A 10 4.16 5.66 -9.49
CA PRO A 10 3.80 6.76 -8.59
C PRO A 10 5.06 7.50 -8.12
N LEU A 11 4.93 8.83 -7.97
CA LEU A 11 5.98 9.69 -7.43
C LEU A 11 6.13 9.46 -5.93
N VAL A 12 7.31 9.02 -5.49
CA VAL A 12 7.64 8.99 -4.07
C VAL A 12 7.90 10.41 -3.58
N THR A 13 7.09 10.87 -2.63
CA THR A 13 7.22 12.20 -2.01
C THR A 13 7.94 12.15 -0.68
N GLN A 14 7.87 11.01 0.03
CA GLN A 14 8.64 10.77 1.25
C GLN A 14 8.96 9.27 1.37
N GLY A 15 10.25 8.96 1.56
CA GLY A 15 10.74 7.58 1.73
C GLY A 15 10.74 7.14 3.19
N TYR A 16 10.93 5.83 3.38
CA TYR A 16 11.11 5.21 4.70
C TYR A 16 12.31 5.82 5.43
N GLY A 17 12.16 6.07 6.73
CA GLY A 17 13.19 6.60 7.62
C GLY A 17 13.47 8.10 7.48
N GLN A 18 12.85 8.79 6.54
CA GLN A 18 13.07 10.22 6.33
C GLN A 18 12.47 11.07 7.46
N ASN A 19 12.99 12.31 7.61
CA ASN A 19 12.52 13.37 8.50
C ASN A 19 12.35 12.92 9.98
N PRO A 20 13.40 12.40 10.65
CA PRO A 20 13.28 11.87 12.03
C PRO A 20 12.67 12.84 13.03
N ALA A 21 12.93 14.15 12.90
CA ALA A 21 12.42 15.16 13.81
C ALA A 21 10.88 15.26 13.80
N ASP A 22 10.26 15.04 12.64
CA ASP A 22 8.80 15.13 12.47
C ASP A 22 8.08 13.93 13.08
N TYR A 23 8.77 12.78 13.18
CA TYR A 23 8.20 11.52 13.65
C TYR A 23 8.56 11.17 15.11
N ALA A 24 9.60 11.81 15.68
CA ALA A 24 9.99 11.60 17.06
C ALA A 24 8.84 11.84 18.08
N PRO A 25 7.95 12.85 17.92
CA PRO A 25 6.79 13.02 18.80
C PRO A 25 5.81 11.85 18.79
N PHE A 26 5.81 11.04 17.75
CA PHE A 26 4.97 9.83 17.62
C PHE A 26 5.69 8.54 18.05
N GLY A 27 6.95 8.65 18.52
CA GLY A 27 7.75 7.51 18.96
C GLY A 27 8.44 6.75 17.83
N PHE A 28 8.55 7.35 16.63
CA PHE A 28 9.26 6.75 15.51
C PHE A 28 10.63 7.39 15.27
N ALA A 29 11.57 6.59 14.78
CA ALA A 29 12.90 7.05 14.41
C ALA A 29 12.94 7.81 13.08
N GLY A 30 11.82 7.90 12.38
CA GLY A 30 11.60 8.58 11.12
C GLY A 30 10.31 8.08 10.48
N HIS A 31 10.07 8.40 9.22
CA HIS A 31 8.88 7.99 8.49
C HIS A 31 8.76 6.46 8.45
N ASN A 32 7.66 5.90 8.94
CA ASN A 32 7.46 4.45 9.09
C ASN A 32 6.75 3.79 7.88
N GLY A 33 6.89 4.38 6.72
CA GLY A 33 6.31 3.91 5.47
C GLY A 33 6.91 4.61 4.27
N ILE A 34 6.17 4.59 3.18
CA ILE A 34 6.46 5.34 1.95
C ILE A 34 5.25 6.16 1.56
N ASP A 35 5.47 7.42 1.18
CA ASP A 35 4.42 8.30 0.69
C ASP A 35 4.50 8.46 -0.81
N PHE A 36 3.37 8.27 -1.47
CA PHE A 36 3.20 8.50 -2.88
C PHE A 36 2.30 9.71 -3.12
N GLY A 37 2.84 10.75 -3.77
CA GLY A 37 2.06 11.89 -4.22
C GLY A 37 1.03 11.46 -5.26
N CYS A 38 -0.24 11.71 -4.99
CA CYS A 38 -1.34 11.43 -5.89
C CYS A 38 -2.50 12.38 -5.64
N ALA A 39 -3.31 12.63 -6.68
CA ALA A 39 -4.53 13.43 -6.53
C ALA A 39 -5.51 12.76 -5.58
N GLU A 40 -6.28 13.55 -4.83
CA GLU A 40 -7.40 13.03 -4.03
C GLU A 40 -8.39 12.27 -4.92
N GLY A 41 -8.89 11.14 -4.43
CA GLY A 41 -9.80 10.27 -5.18
C GLY A 41 -9.11 9.26 -6.10
N THR A 42 -7.75 9.24 -6.18
CA THR A 42 -7.02 8.21 -6.93
C THR A 42 -7.36 6.81 -6.39
N GLN A 43 -7.62 5.85 -7.27
CA GLN A 43 -7.94 4.48 -6.89
C GLN A 43 -6.74 3.81 -6.25
N ILE A 44 -6.96 3.19 -5.09
CA ILE A 44 -5.99 2.39 -4.33
C ILE A 44 -6.38 0.91 -4.42
N TYR A 45 -5.37 0.06 -4.57
CA TYR A 45 -5.53 -1.38 -4.76
C TYR A 45 -4.84 -2.18 -3.65
N ALA A 46 -5.33 -3.39 -3.39
CA ALA A 46 -4.73 -4.30 -2.43
C ALA A 46 -3.32 -4.73 -2.88
N PRO A 47 -2.26 -4.47 -2.09
CA PRO A 47 -0.88 -4.83 -2.45
C PRO A 47 -0.61 -6.33 -2.34
N HIS A 48 -1.44 -7.07 -1.64
CA HIS A 48 -1.41 -8.54 -1.49
C HIS A 48 -2.78 -9.06 -1.05
N ASP A 49 -2.98 -10.37 -1.09
CA ASP A 49 -4.16 -11.02 -0.53
C ASP A 49 -4.22 -10.81 0.99
N GLY A 50 -5.42 -10.83 1.58
CA GLY A 50 -5.60 -10.72 3.03
C GLY A 50 -7.01 -10.34 3.44
N VAL A 51 -7.17 -10.04 4.72
CA VAL A 51 -8.43 -9.58 5.31
C VAL A 51 -8.32 -8.10 5.62
N ALA A 52 -9.32 -7.33 5.21
CA ALA A 52 -9.37 -5.90 5.44
C ALA A 52 -9.77 -5.55 6.88
N THR A 53 -9.19 -4.50 7.42
CA THR A 53 -9.67 -3.77 8.60
C THR A 53 -9.73 -2.29 8.27
N VAL A 54 -10.89 -1.68 8.40
CA VAL A 54 -11.10 -0.24 8.18
C VAL A 54 -11.07 0.47 9.52
N LYS A 55 -10.29 1.55 9.63
CA LYS A 55 -10.20 2.40 10.82
C LYS A 55 -10.28 3.86 10.39
N ASP A 56 -11.01 4.67 11.17
CA ASP A 56 -11.06 6.11 10.99
C ASP A 56 -10.65 6.81 12.31
N GLU A 57 -9.55 7.55 12.26
CA GLU A 57 -9.03 8.37 13.37
C GLU A 57 -9.39 9.85 13.20
N GLY A 58 -10.26 10.17 12.24
CA GLY A 58 -10.67 11.52 11.93
C GLY A 58 -9.53 12.39 11.44
N THR A 59 -9.23 13.46 12.19
CA THR A 59 -8.17 14.41 11.85
C THR A 59 -6.81 14.08 12.49
N GLN A 60 -6.68 12.92 13.14
CA GLN A 60 -5.47 12.50 13.85
C GLN A 60 -4.81 11.31 13.15
N GLY A 61 -3.50 11.14 13.41
CA GLY A 61 -2.74 9.97 13.00
C GLY A 61 -2.88 9.66 11.51
N TYR A 62 -3.24 8.43 11.21
CA TYR A 62 -3.43 7.93 9.84
C TYR A 62 -4.76 8.35 9.18
N GLY A 63 -5.67 9.02 9.94
CA GLY A 63 -7.01 9.36 9.46
C GLY A 63 -7.83 8.14 9.07
N LEU A 64 -8.52 8.19 7.96
CA LEU A 64 -9.17 7.01 7.38
C LEU A 64 -8.11 6.10 6.76
N SER A 65 -8.11 4.84 7.16
CA SER A 65 -7.12 3.85 6.74
C SER A 65 -7.74 2.47 6.51
N VAL A 66 -7.07 1.69 5.66
CA VAL A 66 -7.37 0.27 5.42
C VAL A 66 -6.10 -0.53 5.71
N THR A 67 -6.19 -1.46 6.65
CA THR A 67 -5.15 -2.46 6.90
C THR A 67 -5.54 -3.75 6.19
N ILE A 68 -4.58 -4.40 5.52
CA ILE A 68 -4.74 -5.70 4.86
C ILE A 68 -3.75 -6.66 5.48
N ASP A 69 -4.22 -7.79 6.01
CA ASP A 69 -3.42 -8.75 6.79
C ASP A 69 -3.68 -10.19 6.32
N ASP A 70 -2.62 -10.94 5.99
CA ASP A 70 -2.68 -12.36 5.61
C ASP A 70 -2.02 -13.29 6.65
N GLY A 71 -1.69 -12.77 7.84
CA GLY A 71 -0.99 -13.49 8.91
C GLY A 71 0.53 -13.59 8.71
N LYS A 72 1.04 -13.24 7.53
CA LYS A 72 2.47 -13.20 7.18
C LYS A 72 2.92 -11.79 6.82
N ARG A 73 2.02 -10.98 6.28
CA ARG A 73 2.25 -9.62 5.82
C ARG A 73 1.10 -8.73 6.25
N ARG A 74 1.41 -7.49 6.56
CA ARG A 74 0.41 -6.46 6.87
C ARG A 74 0.77 -5.19 6.14
N SER A 75 -0.17 -4.69 5.36
CA SER A 75 -0.12 -3.37 4.75
C SER A 75 -1.11 -2.44 5.44
N LEU A 76 -0.70 -1.22 5.74
CA LEU A 76 -1.57 -0.12 6.15
C LEU A 76 -1.55 0.92 5.04
N LEU A 77 -2.73 1.25 4.50
CA LEU A 77 -2.98 2.26 3.48
C LEU A 77 -3.73 3.41 4.15
N ALA A 78 -3.13 4.59 4.22
CA ALA A 78 -3.62 5.68 5.07
C ALA A 78 -3.87 6.99 4.31
N HIS A 79 -4.41 7.98 5.05
CA HIS A 79 -4.82 9.30 4.57
C HIS A 79 -5.88 9.25 3.47
N LEU A 80 -6.78 8.25 3.56
CA LEU A 80 -7.79 7.97 2.54
C LEU A 80 -8.94 9.00 2.59
N SER A 81 -9.57 9.26 1.43
CA SER A 81 -10.83 9.99 1.35
C SER A 81 -12.04 9.07 1.47
N GLN A 82 -11.88 7.80 1.07
CA GLN A 82 -12.95 6.80 1.10
C GLN A 82 -12.35 5.39 1.20
N ALA A 83 -12.89 4.55 2.08
CA ALA A 83 -12.72 3.10 2.02
C ALA A 83 -13.86 2.51 1.18
N THR A 84 -13.53 1.64 0.22
CA THR A 84 -14.53 0.95 -0.63
C THR A 84 -14.76 -0.50 -0.20
N VAL A 85 -14.13 -0.90 0.90
CA VAL A 85 -14.21 -2.22 1.53
C VAL A 85 -14.67 -2.09 2.98
N THR A 86 -15.06 -3.21 3.59
CA THR A 86 -15.49 -3.27 5.00
C THR A 86 -14.54 -4.14 5.82
N THR A 87 -14.50 -3.90 7.13
CA THR A 87 -13.75 -4.76 8.06
C THR A 87 -14.24 -6.20 7.99
N GLY A 88 -13.31 -7.15 7.90
CA GLY A 88 -13.57 -8.59 7.73
C GLY A 88 -13.69 -9.05 6.28
N GLN A 89 -13.67 -8.14 5.32
CA GLN A 89 -13.73 -8.51 3.89
C GLN A 89 -12.43 -9.19 3.47
N THR A 90 -12.54 -10.36 2.83
CA THR A 90 -11.42 -11.01 2.17
C THR A 90 -11.12 -10.30 0.85
N LEU A 91 -9.85 -10.02 0.63
CA LEU A 91 -9.33 -9.31 -0.53
C LEU A 91 -8.31 -10.17 -1.25
N TYR A 92 -8.28 -10.01 -2.56
CA TYR A 92 -7.20 -10.52 -3.41
C TYR A 92 -6.32 -9.37 -3.87
N GLN A 93 -5.05 -9.67 -4.09
CA GLN A 93 -4.10 -8.73 -4.65
C GLN A 93 -4.67 -8.07 -5.92
N GLY A 94 -4.66 -6.72 -5.97
CA GLY A 94 -5.23 -5.94 -7.05
C GLY A 94 -6.73 -5.62 -6.92
N ASP A 95 -7.41 -6.07 -5.89
CA ASP A 95 -8.78 -5.61 -5.63
C ASP A 95 -8.79 -4.11 -5.30
N PRO A 96 -9.77 -3.33 -5.82
CA PRO A 96 -9.92 -1.94 -5.43
C PRO A 96 -10.38 -1.85 -3.97
N VAL A 97 -9.66 -1.08 -3.14
CA VAL A 97 -9.90 -1.05 -1.69
C VAL A 97 -10.24 0.33 -1.14
N ALA A 98 -9.80 1.40 -1.82
CA ALA A 98 -9.96 2.75 -1.28
C ALA A 98 -9.74 3.83 -2.35
N LYS A 99 -10.00 5.07 -1.95
CA LYS A 99 -9.60 6.29 -2.67
C LYS A 99 -8.60 7.07 -1.82
N SER A 100 -7.52 7.56 -2.46
CA SER A 100 -6.55 8.44 -1.81
C SER A 100 -7.20 9.74 -1.32
N GLY A 101 -6.61 10.39 -0.33
CA GLY A 101 -7.11 11.64 0.22
C GLY A 101 -6.04 12.39 1.00
N LYS A 102 -6.49 13.09 2.03
CA LYS A 102 -5.62 13.81 2.97
C LYS A 102 -6.19 13.81 4.40
N SER A 103 -6.88 12.74 4.81
CA SER A 103 -7.39 12.61 6.18
C SER A 103 -6.26 12.41 7.20
N GLY A 104 -6.52 12.69 8.48
CA GLY A 104 -5.52 12.58 9.54
C GLY A 104 -4.43 13.65 9.46
N ASN A 105 -3.21 13.30 9.88
CA ASN A 105 -2.05 14.21 9.91
C ASN A 105 -1.37 14.30 8.54
N ALA A 106 -2.10 14.75 7.52
CA ALA A 106 -1.60 14.90 6.17
C ALA A 106 -1.49 16.37 5.76
N THR A 107 -0.37 16.80 5.17
CA THR A 107 -0.16 18.17 4.69
C THR A 107 -0.76 18.41 3.31
N GLY A 108 -0.97 17.37 2.53
CA GLY A 108 -1.56 17.41 1.18
C GLY A 108 -2.02 16.02 0.74
N PRO A 109 -2.70 15.92 -0.41
CA PRO A 109 -3.17 14.64 -0.92
C PRO A 109 -2.00 13.69 -1.25
N HIS A 110 -2.00 12.51 -0.67
CA HIS A 110 -1.03 11.43 -0.92
C HIS A 110 -1.57 10.10 -0.40
N LEU A 111 -0.91 9.01 -0.75
CA LEU A 111 -1.07 7.71 -0.13
C LEU A 111 0.13 7.44 0.75
N HIS A 112 -0.08 7.24 2.05
CA HIS A 112 0.90 6.65 2.94
C HIS A 112 0.72 5.12 2.96
N TRP A 113 1.82 4.38 2.75
CA TRP A 113 1.83 2.92 2.80
C TRP A 113 2.89 2.41 3.76
N THR A 114 2.45 1.80 4.87
CA THR A 114 3.31 1.04 5.80
C THR A 114 3.21 -0.45 5.47
N PHE A 115 4.34 -1.14 5.47
CA PHE A 115 4.39 -2.60 5.29
C PHE A 115 5.14 -3.27 6.45
N LYS A 116 4.59 -4.38 6.94
CA LYS A 116 5.16 -5.15 8.06
C LYS A 116 5.20 -6.63 7.70
N ILE A 117 6.24 -7.32 8.19
CA ILE A 117 6.38 -8.78 8.11
C ILE A 117 5.87 -9.38 9.42
N LEU A 118 5.07 -10.45 9.30
CA LEU A 118 4.52 -11.17 10.44
C LEU A 118 5.01 -12.62 10.43
N LYS A 119 5.14 -13.18 11.64
CA LYS A 119 5.36 -14.62 11.85
C LYS A 119 4.31 -15.10 12.84
N ASN A 120 3.47 -16.05 12.42
CA ASN A 120 2.34 -16.53 13.21
C ASN A 120 1.41 -15.39 13.69
N GLY A 121 1.13 -14.42 12.81
CA GLY A 121 0.30 -13.24 13.13
C GLY A 121 0.97 -12.15 13.96
N VAL A 122 2.23 -12.36 14.40
CA VAL A 122 2.98 -11.41 15.24
C VAL A 122 3.93 -10.58 14.39
N VAL A 123 3.83 -9.25 14.50
CA VAL A 123 4.74 -8.31 13.81
C VAL A 123 6.18 -8.57 14.25
N GLN A 124 7.07 -8.72 13.27
CA GLN A 124 8.49 -8.92 13.51
C GLN A 124 9.21 -7.58 13.69
N ASN A 125 10.34 -7.60 14.42
CA ASN A 125 11.21 -6.43 14.65
C ASN A 125 10.46 -5.19 15.16
N LYS A 126 9.50 -5.37 16.07
CA LYS A 126 8.65 -4.28 16.57
C LYS A 126 9.46 -3.14 17.21
N ASP A 127 10.65 -3.46 17.74
CA ASP A 127 11.56 -2.52 18.40
C ASP A 127 12.55 -1.84 17.45
N ASN A 128 12.34 -1.91 16.13
CA ASN A 128 13.23 -1.33 15.12
C ASN A 128 13.16 0.20 15.03
N GLY A 129 12.38 0.87 15.87
CA GLY A 129 12.12 2.31 15.81
C GLY A 129 11.02 2.73 14.85
N TYR A 130 10.38 1.77 14.17
CA TYR A 130 9.32 1.98 13.16
C TYR A 130 8.10 1.09 13.40
N ASP A 131 7.93 0.58 14.64
CA ASP A 131 6.86 -0.36 15.03
C ASP A 131 6.80 -1.60 14.11
N GLY A 132 7.99 -2.10 13.71
CA GLY A 132 8.11 -3.26 12.84
C GLY A 132 7.86 -3.00 11.35
N ALA A 133 7.66 -1.76 10.94
CA ALA A 133 7.61 -1.42 9.52
C ALA A 133 8.97 -1.66 8.86
N VAL A 134 8.95 -2.05 7.60
CA VAL A 134 10.13 -2.28 6.76
C VAL A 134 10.08 -1.43 5.50
N ASP A 135 11.25 -1.10 4.97
CA ASP A 135 11.35 -0.38 3.70
C ASP A 135 10.88 -1.29 2.55
N VAL A 136 9.85 -0.84 1.84
CA VAL A 136 9.31 -1.55 0.67
C VAL A 136 9.89 -1.05 -0.65
N THR A 137 10.72 -0.01 -0.63
CA THR A 137 11.25 0.62 -1.85
C THR A 137 12.01 -0.39 -2.70
N GLU A 138 12.84 -1.23 -2.07
CA GLU A 138 13.58 -2.27 -2.77
C GLU A 138 12.66 -3.39 -3.31
N LEU A 139 11.62 -3.74 -2.57
CA LEU A 139 10.65 -4.78 -2.98
C LEU A 139 9.82 -4.32 -4.18
N THR A 140 9.42 -3.06 -4.20
CA THR A 140 8.69 -2.45 -5.33
C THR A 140 9.60 -2.18 -6.52
N ARG A 141 10.87 -1.83 -6.27
CA ARG A 141 11.88 -1.60 -7.31
C ARG A 141 12.21 -2.88 -8.06
N LEU A 142 12.40 -4.00 -7.36
CA LEU A 142 12.60 -5.32 -7.97
C LEU A 142 11.42 -5.73 -8.83
N TRP A 143 10.21 -5.35 -8.46
CA TRP A 143 9.02 -5.61 -9.26
C TRP A 143 8.96 -4.75 -10.53
N LEU A 144 9.28 -3.45 -10.44
CA LEU A 144 9.38 -2.56 -11.60
C LEU A 144 10.45 -3.06 -12.58
N ASP A 145 11.59 -3.52 -12.08
CA ASP A 145 12.68 -4.05 -12.89
C ASP A 145 12.31 -5.39 -13.56
N GLN A 146 11.59 -6.26 -12.85
CA GLN A 146 11.07 -7.51 -13.44
C GLN A 146 9.97 -7.27 -14.48
N SER A 147 9.11 -6.25 -14.31
CA SER A 147 8.13 -5.89 -15.33
C SER A 147 8.80 -5.37 -16.59
N LEU A 148 9.84 -4.55 -16.45
CA LEU A 148 10.64 -4.04 -17.59
C LEU A 148 11.38 -5.16 -18.33
N HIS A 149 11.81 -6.21 -17.64
CA HIS A 149 12.46 -7.37 -18.26
C HIS A 149 11.47 -8.29 -18.99
N ASN A 150 10.23 -8.41 -18.50
CA ASN A 150 9.16 -9.17 -19.15
C ASN A 150 8.55 -8.40 -20.33
N ASP A 151 8.54 -7.06 -20.29
CA ASP A 151 8.00 -6.20 -21.35
C ASP A 151 8.92 -6.09 -22.57
N ALA A 152 10.19 -6.51 -22.47
CA ALA A 152 11.08 -6.58 -23.65
C ALA A 152 10.60 -7.58 -24.72
N GLN A 153 9.60 -8.42 -24.42
CA GLN A 153 8.90 -9.29 -25.39
C GLN A 153 7.48 -8.83 -25.75
N TYR A 154 6.95 -7.76 -25.11
CA TYR A 154 5.62 -7.22 -25.39
C TYR A 154 5.73 -5.78 -25.86
N THR A 155 5.36 -5.55 -27.09
CA THR A 155 5.33 -4.24 -27.76
C THR A 155 4.39 -3.26 -27.05
N VAL A 156 4.66 -1.95 -27.21
CA VAL A 156 4.02 -0.76 -26.62
C VAL A 156 2.48 -0.72 -26.68
N GLU A 157 1.83 -1.69 -27.33
CA GLU A 157 0.36 -1.79 -27.42
C GLU A 157 -0.31 -2.46 -26.21
N ALA A 158 0.44 -2.99 -25.24
CA ALA A 158 -0.09 -3.78 -24.12
C ALA A 158 -0.47 -2.97 -22.85
N GLN A 159 -0.27 -1.68 -22.82
CA GLN A 159 -0.56 -0.86 -21.62
C GLN A 159 -2.03 -0.86 -21.18
N PRO A 160 -3.04 -0.84 -22.06
CA PRO A 160 -4.44 -1.00 -21.64
C PRO A 160 -4.78 -2.42 -21.21
N TYR A 161 -4.05 -3.42 -21.72
CA TYR A 161 -4.30 -4.84 -21.44
C TYR A 161 -3.76 -5.31 -20.07
N LEU A 162 -2.72 -4.68 -19.53
CA LEU A 162 -2.18 -5.03 -18.21
C LEU A 162 -3.20 -4.75 -17.09
N ALA A 163 -3.94 -3.64 -17.16
CA ALA A 163 -5.02 -3.37 -16.24
C ALA A 163 -6.22 -4.33 -16.42
N MET A 164 -6.51 -4.74 -17.66
CA MET A 164 -7.58 -5.69 -17.96
C MET A 164 -7.19 -7.14 -17.67
N SER A 165 -5.92 -7.56 -17.91
CA SER A 165 -5.44 -8.90 -17.57
C SER A 165 -5.37 -9.13 -16.06
N PHE A 166 -5.15 -8.06 -15.28
CA PHE A 166 -5.15 -8.09 -13.84
C PHE A 166 -6.56 -8.39 -13.29
N ALA A 167 -7.59 -7.70 -13.81
CA ALA A 167 -8.99 -7.96 -13.48
C ALA A 167 -9.47 -9.34 -13.97
N ALA A 168 -9.04 -9.76 -15.17
CA ALA A 168 -9.41 -11.06 -15.74
C ALA A 168 -8.77 -12.25 -14.99
N ASN A 169 -7.52 -12.11 -14.54
CA ASN A 169 -6.83 -13.14 -13.76
C ASN A 169 -7.45 -13.32 -12.36
N GLN A 170 -8.01 -12.26 -11.78
CA GLN A 170 -8.78 -12.31 -10.54
C GLN A 170 -10.16 -12.97 -10.75
N TYR A 171 -10.78 -12.72 -11.90
CA TYR A 171 -12.07 -13.33 -12.25
C TYR A 171 -11.95 -14.86 -12.42
N LEU A 172 -10.89 -15.33 -13.08
CA LEU A 172 -10.61 -16.76 -13.27
C LEU A 172 -10.31 -17.50 -11.96
N LYS A 173 -9.63 -16.86 -10.98
CA LYS A 173 -9.39 -17.44 -9.65
C LYS A 173 -10.64 -17.58 -8.77
N ARG A 174 -11.74 -16.87 -9.11
CA ARG A 174 -13.03 -16.93 -8.39
C ARG A 174 -14.00 -18.00 -8.95
N ILE A 175 -13.68 -18.59 -10.11
CA ILE A 175 -14.55 -19.54 -10.81
C ILE A 175 -14.01 -21.00 -10.69
N VAL A 176 -12.80 -21.18 -10.20
CA VAL A 176 -12.17 -22.47 -9.88
C VAL A 176 -12.01 -22.57 -8.37
#